data_1bc1289cd8f94f17e2bfa71f64f0fe4d
#
_entry.id   1bc1289cd8f94f17e2bfa71f64f0fe4d
#
_cell.length_a   1.000
_cell.length_b   1.000
_cell.length_c   1.000
_cell.angle_alpha   90.00
_cell.angle_beta   90.00
_cell.angle_gamma   90.00
#
_symmetry.space_group_name_H-M   'P 1'
#
loop_
_entity.id
_entity.type
_entity.pdbx_description
1 polymer ?
#
loop_
_entity_poly.entity_id
_entity_poly.type
_entity_poly.pdbx_seq_one_letter_code
_entity_poly.pdbx_strand_id
1 'polypeptide(L)'
;MKIALDPFMHRHVPLDDLPRLAADLGYEYIELSPRADFLDWFVHPRVYPERLQSFKKSLKDHGVQLSSLLPMYRWASPHEEERQAAVKYWKKAIEIAVELGVDTMNSELGRGPHPERGSCSSCCQGGATTESSEASWWRSMEELVPIFEREGIQLNIEPHPDDFVETLHPAVDMIRTVNSDNVKFLYCAPHTFHFGDDMEQMIRDCAPVLAHVHVADTFNHKASSGLRYIINPPGSTARVHQHLNIGEGEVDWDLFFKTLADVGFDGIMTACVFAWEEKAEDSSRFMRNEIQRYVDKYWK
;
A
#
# COMPACT_ATOMS: atom_id res chain seq x y z
N MET A 1 10.04 15.38 4.84
CA MET A 1 9.40 14.29 4.07
C MET A 1 10.13 12.98 4.34
N LYS A 2 9.41 11.86 4.51
CA LYS A 2 10.01 10.55 4.75
C LYS A 2 10.07 9.78 3.42
N ILE A 3 11.24 9.23 3.07
CA ILE A 3 11.39 8.31 1.93
C ILE A 3 11.61 6.92 2.50
N ALA A 4 10.68 6.00 2.24
CA ALA A 4 10.68 4.67 2.78
C ALA A 4 10.96 3.61 1.71
N LEU A 5 11.52 2.49 2.13
CA LEU A 5 11.66 1.27 1.34
C LEU A 5 10.52 0.31 1.64
N ASP A 6 9.79 -0.15 0.63
CA ASP A 6 9.04 -1.40 0.74
C ASP A 6 10.02 -2.57 0.47
N PRO A 7 10.24 -3.46 1.45
CA PRO A 7 11.21 -4.53 1.31
C PRO A 7 10.65 -5.76 0.58
N PHE A 8 9.58 -5.66 -0.20
CA PHE A 8 8.97 -6.81 -0.87
C PHE A 8 9.95 -7.60 -1.72
N MET A 9 10.80 -6.93 -2.51
CA MET A 9 11.83 -7.60 -3.30
C MET A 9 12.94 -8.26 -2.44
N HIS A 10 13.03 -7.89 -1.17
CA HIS A 10 14.00 -8.38 -0.19
C HIS A 10 13.39 -9.37 0.81
N ARG A 11 12.26 -10.02 0.47
CA ARG A 11 11.55 -10.94 1.38
C ARG A 11 12.38 -12.18 1.78
N HIS A 12 13.46 -12.48 1.05
CA HIS A 12 14.43 -13.52 1.38
C HIS A 12 15.38 -13.10 2.51
N VAL A 13 15.52 -11.80 2.79
CA VAL A 13 16.35 -11.28 3.87
C VAL A 13 15.59 -11.42 5.19
N PRO A 14 16.18 -12.02 6.24
CA PRO A 14 15.53 -12.12 7.55
C PRO A 14 15.11 -10.77 8.11
N LEU A 15 14.00 -10.73 8.87
CA LEU A 15 13.46 -9.49 9.42
C LEU A 15 14.50 -8.64 10.16
N ASP A 16 15.33 -9.28 11.00
CA ASP A 16 16.33 -8.58 11.81
C ASP A 16 17.52 -8.02 11.01
N ASP A 17 17.70 -8.48 9.77
CA ASP A 17 18.73 -7.99 8.84
C ASP A 17 18.22 -6.85 7.93
N LEU A 18 16.89 -6.66 7.82
CA LEU A 18 16.30 -5.62 6.97
C LEU A 18 16.74 -4.20 7.34
N PRO A 19 16.85 -3.80 8.64
CA PRO A 19 17.30 -2.46 8.97
C PRO A 19 18.73 -2.16 8.48
N ARG A 20 19.63 -3.14 8.56
CA ARG A 20 20.98 -3.03 8.01
C ARG A 20 20.94 -2.84 6.50
N LEU A 21 20.18 -3.69 5.80
CA LEU A 21 20.02 -3.58 4.36
C LEU A 21 19.45 -2.21 3.95
N ALA A 22 18.40 -1.73 4.60
CA ALA A 22 17.82 -0.42 4.32
C ALA A 22 18.83 0.71 4.50
N ALA A 23 19.60 0.70 5.59
CA ALA A 23 20.67 1.65 5.84
C ALA A 23 21.76 1.60 4.74
N ASP A 24 22.20 0.39 4.35
CA ASP A 24 23.20 0.18 3.28
C ASP A 24 22.70 0.67 1.90
N LEU A 25 21.37 0.67 1.68
CA LEU A 25 20.70 1.22 0.50
C LEU A 25 20.44 2.73 0.58
N GLY A 26 20.69 3.36 1.74
CA GLY A 26 20.52 4.79 1.96
C GLY A 26 19.11 5.18 2.43
N TYR A 27 18.31 4.25 2.90
CA TYR A 27 16.99 4.53 3.48
C TYR A 27 17.07 4.69 5.01
N GLU A 28 16.36 5.70 5.52
CA GLU A 28 16.13 5.89 6.95
C GLU A 28 14.81 5.29 7.42
N TYR A 29 13.92 4.93 6.46
CA TYR A 29 12.58 4.43 6.74
C TYR A 29 12.27 3.16 5.96
N ILE A 30 11.50 2.26 6.61
CA ILE A 30 10.92 1.06 6.00
C ILE A 30 9.40 1.13 6.16
N GLU A 31 8.67 0.92 5.09
CA GLU A 31 7.29 0.46 5.14
C GLU A 31 7.30 -1.06 5.15
N LEU A 32 6.78 -1.66 6.22
CA LEU A 32 6.86 -3.10 6.35
C LEU A 32 5.62 -3.77 5.74
N SER A 33 5.77 -4.20 4.50
CA SER A 33 4.79 -5.01 3.77
C SER A 33 4.68 -6.44 4.35
N PRO A 34 3.61 -7.20 4.02
CA PRO A 34 3.42 -8.54 4.55
C PRO A 34 4.58 -9.48 4.21
N ARG A 35 4.96 -10.30 5.20
CA ARG A 35 6.05 -11.27 5.07
C ARG A 35 5.88 -12.46 6.02
N ALA A 36 6.32 -13.62 5.58
CA ALA A 36 6.11 -14.88 6.28
C ALA A 36 6.75 -14.96 7.67
N ASP A 37 7.79 -14.19 7.93
CA ASP A 37 8.49 -14.17 9.22
C ASP A 37 8.03 -13.06 10.18
N PHE A 38 6.95 -12.32 9.81
CA PHE A 38 6.38 -11.26 10.66
C PHE A 38 4.85 -11.16 10.54
N LEU A 39 4.32 -10.12 9.86
CA LEU A 39 2.89 -9.98 9.56
C LEU A 39 2.61 -10.62 8.20
N ASP A 40 2.16 -11.86 8.22
CA ASP A 40 1.92 -12.61 6.98
C ASP A 40 0.57 -12.24 6.34
N TRP A 41 0.43 -12.56 5.06
CA TRP A 41 -0.78 -12.32 4.29
C TRP A 41 -1.98 -13.08 4.88
N PHE A 42 -3.07 -12.37 5.11
CA PHE A 42 -4.37 -12.94 5.51
C PHE A 42 -4.33 -13.89 6.72
N VAL A 43 -3.24 -13.92 7.49
CA VAL A 43 -3.02 -14.81 8.63
C VAL A 43 -3.02 -14.02 9.93
N HIS A 44 -3.59 -14.59 10.98
CA HIS A 44 -3.57 -13.97 12.30
C HIS A 44 -2.12 -13.69 12.74
N PRO A 45 -1.78 -12.44 13.08
CA PRO A 45 -0.44 -12.09 13.51
C PRO A 45 -0.01 -12.87 14.75
N ARG A 46 1.08 -13.62 14.63
CA ARG A 46 1.69 -14.40 15.73
C ARG A 46 3.10 -13.93 15.93
N VAL A 47 3.24 -12.78 16.57
CA VAL A 47 4.55 -12.18 16.83
C VAL A 47 4.82 -12.27 18.33
N TYR A 48 5.90 -12.93 18.68
CA TYR A 48 6.34 -13.10 20.07
C TYR A 48 7.08 -11.85 20.57
N PRO A 49 7.00 -11.51 21.87
CA PRO A 49 7.67 -10.33 22.43
C PRO A 49 9.17 -10.28 22.14
N GLU A 50 9.86 -11.43 22.21
CA GLU A 50 11.30 -11.51 21.93
C GLU A 50 11.62 -11.12 20.49
N ARG A 51 10.74 -11.48 19.55
CA ARG A 51 10.86 -11.09 18.13
C ARG A 51 10.74 -9.60 17.95
N LEU A 52 9.76 -8.97 18.62
CA LEU A 52 9.59 -7.52 18.58
C LEU A 52 10.81 -6.79 19.18
N GLN A 53 11.32 -7.27 20.30
CA GLN A 53 12.50 -6.67 20.93
C GLN A 53 13.75 -6.81 20.07
N SER A 54 13.97 -7.97 19.44
CA SER A 54 15.09 -8.20 18.51
C SER A 54 15.01 -7.23 17.34
N PHE A 55 13.85 -7.10 16.73
CA PHE A 55 13.64 -6.21 15.58
C PHE A 55 13.77 -4.73 15.97
N LYS A 56 13.19 -4.29 17.09
CA LYS A 56 13.37 -2.93 17.64
C LYS A 56 14.84 -2.61 17.86
N LYS A 57 15.59 -3.58 18.40
CA LYS A 57 17.03 -3.41 18.60
C LYS A 57 17.75 -3.23 17.26
N SER A 58 17.45 -4.07 16.28
CA SER A 58 18.07 -3.96 14.95
C SER A 58 17.76 -2.60 14.28
N LEU A 59 16.51 -2.13 14.32
CA LEU A 59 16.13 -0.81 13.83
C LEU A 59 16.99 0.29 14.49
N LYS A 60 17.10 0.26 15.81
CA LYS A 60 17.90 1.23 16.57
C LYS A 60 19.40 1.15 16.24
N ASP A 61 19.95 -0.05 16.16
CA ASP A 61 21.39 -0.26 15.91
C ASP A 61 21.83 0.27 14.53
N HIS A 62 20.92 0.30 13.56
CA HIS A 62 21.19 0.77 12.19
C HIS A 62 20.62 2.17 11.89
N GLY A 63 19.98 2.82 12.87
CA GLY A 63 19.42 4.16 12.70
C GLY A 63 18.23 4.21 11.74
N VAL A 64 17.52 3.11 11.55
CA VAL A 64 16.36 3.00 10.67
C VAL A 64 15.08 2.97 11.49
N GLN A 65 14.01 3.54 10.95
CA GLN A 65 12.69 3.58 11.57
C GLN A 65 11.66 2.90 10.68
N LEU A 66 10.57 2.43 11.27
CA LEU A 66 9.39 2.05 10.49
C LEU A 66 8.59 3.32 10.18
N SER A 67 8.30 3.56 8.89
CA SER A 67 7.38 4.61 8.48
C SER A 67 5.94 4.16 8.62
N SER A 68 5.68 2.89 8.38
CA SER A 68 4.34 2.30 8.36
C SER A 68 4.39 0.77 8.40
N LEU A 69 3.27 0.16 8.79
CA LEU A 69 3.00 -1.26 8.56
C LEU A 69 1.90 -1.39 7.49
N LEU A 70 2.00 -2.36 6.61
CA LEU A 70 1.02 -2.64 5.56
C LEU A 70 0.38 -4.04 5.77
N PRO A 71 -0.47 -4.25 6.79
CA PRO A 71 -1.19 -5.51 6.90
C PRO A 71 -2.33 -5.60 5.88
N MET A 72 -2.56 -6.81 5.37
CA MET A 72 -3.54 -7.11 4.34
C MET A 72 -4.54 -8.14 4.87
N TYR A 73 -5.67 -7.69 5.42
CA TYR A 73 -6.70 -8.57 5.96
C TYR A 73 -8.04 -8.34 5.28
N ARG A 74 -8.87 -9.37 5.17
CA ARG A 74 -10.12 -9.39 4.41
C ARG A 74 -11.29 -8.73 5.16
N TRP A 75 -11.11 -7.52 5.61
CA TRP A 75 -12.12 -6.76 6.37
C TRP A 75 -13.36 -6.38 5.58
N ALA A 76 -13.28 -6.41 4.24
CA ALA A 76 -14.43 -6.21 3.34
C ALA A 76 -15.06 -7.54 2.88
N SER A 77 -14.70 -8.67 3.49
CA SER A 77 -15.29 -9.94 3.09
C SER A 77 -16.81 -9.93 3.32
N PRO A 78 -17.62 -10.33 2.31
CA PRO A 78 -19.04 -10.49 2.48
C PRO A 78 -19.42 -11.67 3.41
N HIS A 79 -18.47 -12.55 3.71
CA HIS A 79 -18.62 -13.64 4.66
C HIS A 79 -18.30 -13.15 6.07
N GLU A 80 -19.32 -13.06 6.93
CA GLU A 80 -19.21 -12.45 8.25
C GLU A 80 -18.13 -13.10 9.13
N GLU A 81 -17.96 -14.41 9.09
CA GLU A 81 -16.91 -15.10 9.85
C GLU A 81 -15.51 -14.69 9.41
N GLU A 82 -15.30 -14.53 8.10
CA GLU A 82 -14.01 -14.07 7.54
C GLU A 82 -13.76 -12.60 7.89
N ARG A 83 -14.80 -11.75 7.79
CA ARG A 83 -14.73 -10.33 8.20
C ARG A 83 -14.35 -10.20 9.69
N GLN A 84 -15.03 -10.95 10.56
CA GLN A 84 -14.75 -10.94 12.01
C GLN A 84 -13.35 -11.46 12.33
N ALA A 85 -12.88 -12.48 11.61
CA ALA A 85 -11.50 -12.94 11.73
C ALA A 85 -10.53 -11.83 11.33
N ALA A 86 -10.78 -11.15 10.21
CA ALA A 86 -9.96 -10.03 9.76
C ALA A 86 -9.91 -8.88 10.78
N VAL A 87 -11.04 -8.52 11.37
CA VAL A 87 -11.09 -7.50 12.44
C VAL A 87 -10.25 -7.90 13.65
N LYS A 88 -10.25 -9.19 14.03
CA LYS A 88 -9.35 -9.68 15.10
C LYS A 88 -7.88 -9.57 14.71
N TYR A 89 -7.55 -9.84 13.45
CA TYR A 89 -6.18 -9.72 12.93
C TYR A 89 -5.73 -8.27 12.94
N TRP A 90 -6.60 -7.35 12.54
CA TRP A 90 -6.36 -5.92 12.62
C TRP A 90 -6.09 -5.45 14.04
N LYS A 91 -6.93 -5.83 15.00
CA LYS A 91 -6.72 -5.49 16.42
C LYS A 91 -5.35 -5.95 16.91
N LYS A 92 -4.93 -7.15 16.51
CA LYS A 92 -3.60 -7.67 16.87
C LYS A 92 -2.47 -6.93 16.14
N ALA A 93 -2.65 -6.58 14.88
CA ALA A 93 -1.66 -5.79 14.13
C ALA A 93 -1.50 -4.36 14.71
N ILE A 94 -2.61 -3.74 15.16
CA ILE A 94 -2.57 -2.45 15.88
C ILE A 94 -1.76 -2.56 17.18
N GLU A 95 -1.97 -3.61 17.99
CA GLU A 95 -1.16 -3.86 19.20
C GLU A 95 0.34 -3.96 18.86
N ILE A 96 0.68 -4.63 17.76
CA ILE A 96 2.06 -4.77 17.31
C ILE A 96 2.62 -3.40 16.84
N ALA A 97 1.82 -2.59 16.12
CA ALA A 97 2.21 -1.25 15.72
C ALA A 97 2.52 -0.36 16.94
N VAL A 98 1.65 -0.37 17.94
CA VAL A 98 1.86 0.35 19.21
C VAL A 98 3.13 -0.12 19.89
N GLU A 99 3.35 -1.42 20.01
CA GLU A 99 4.56 -1.99 20.64
C GLU A 99 5.84 -1.59 19.89
N LEU A 100 5.79 -1.50 18.55
CA LEU A 100 6.90 -1.05 17.73
C LEU A 100 7.08 0.48 17.74
N GLY A 101 6.11 1.24 18.24
CA GLY A 101 6.11 2.71 18.17
C GLY A 101 5.83 3.25 16.78
N VAL A 102 5.04 2.53 15.98
CA VAL A 102 4.62 2.94 14.63
C VAL A 102 3.25 3.61 14.72
N ASP A 103 3.15 4.81 14.18
CA ASP A 103 1.94 5.63 14.20
C ASP A 103 1.14 5.61 12.88
N THR A 104 1.58 4.81 11.92
CA THR A 104 0.96 4.76 10.58
C THR A 104 0.79 3.32 10.12
N MET A 105 -0.41 3.00 9.64
CA MET A 105 -0.72 1.71 9.03
C MET A 105 -1.39 1.95 7.68
N ASN A 106 -1.04 1.14 6.68
CA ASN A 106 -1.57 1.21 5.33
C ASN A 106 -2.34 -0.06 4.99
N SER A 107 -3.33 0.02 4.11
CA SER A 107 -4.00 -1.15 3.56
C SER A 107 -4.78 -0.81 2.30
N GLU A 108 -5.29 -1.85 1.64
CA GLU A 108 -6.25 -1.75 0.54
C GLU A 108 -7.69 -1.71 1.06
N LEU A 109 -8.63 -1.24 0.22
CA LEU A 109 -10.06 -1.35 0.52
C LEU A 109 -10.52 -2.81 0.68
N GLY A 110 -9.89 -3.70 -0.06
CA GLY A 110 -10.09 -5.14 0.05
C GLY A 110 -10.87 -5.75 -1.11
N ARG A 111 -10.51 -6.98 -1.44
CA ARG A 111 -11.05 -7.69 -2.59
C ARG A 111 -12.56 -7.82 -2.51
N GLY A 112 -13.20 -7.45 -3.62
CA GLY A 112 -14.63 -7.65 -3.86
C GLY A 112 -14.91 -8.78 -4.85
N PRO A 113 -16.16 -9.22 -4.93
CA PRO A 113 -16.60 -10.02 -6.05
C PRO A 113 -16.54 -9.15 -7.32
N HIS A 114 -15.70 -9.52 -8.27
CA HIS A 114 -15.55 -8.74 -9.50
C HIS A 114 -16.66 -9.13 -10.50
N PRO A 115 -17.48 -8.18 -10.98
CA PRO A 115 -18.59 -8.49 -11.87
C PRO A 115 -18.14 -9.07 -13.23
N GLU A 116 -16.92 -8.80 -13.68
CA GLU A 116 -16.39 -9.26 -14.96
C GLU A 116 -15.64 -10.61 -14.88
N ARG A 117 -15.25 -11.04 -13.70
CA ARG A 117 -14.55 -12.32 -13.49
C ARG A 117 -15.49 -13.44 -13.13
N GLY A 118 -16.60 -13.60 -13.79
CA GLY A 118 -17.60 -14.62 -13.58
C GLY A 118 -17.44 -15.36 -12.25
N SER A 119 -18.39 -15.28 -11.34
CA SER A 119 -18.31 -15.86 -10.02
C SER A 119 -17.53 -17.18 -10.04
N CYS A 120 -16.40 -17.25 -9.35
CA CYS A 120 -15.79 -18.55 -9.07
C CYS A 120 -16.86 -19.38 -8.36
N SER A 121 -17.47 -20.29 -9.08
CA SER A 121 -18.60 -21.10 -8.59
C SER A 121 -18.25 -21.97 -7.38
N SER A 122 -16.96 -22.04 -7.04
CA SER A 122 -16.47 -22.81 -5.89
C SER A 122 -16.19 -21.98 -4.65
N CYS A 123 -15.94 -20.66 -4.77
CA CYS A 123 -15.64 -19.79 -3.63
C CYS A 123 -16.73 -18.73 -3.35
N CYS A 124 -17.67 -18.53 -4.27
CA CYS A 124 -18.76 -17.56 -4.16
C CYS A 124 -20.14 -18.23 -4.04
N GLN A 125 -20.24 -19.28 -3.22
CA GLN A 125 -21.54 -19.83 -2.85
C GLN A 125 -22.24 -18.83 -1.92
N GLY A 126 -23.12 -17.99 -2.46
CA GLY A 126 -23.95 -17.12 -1.65
C GLY A 126 -24.20 -15.72 -2.18
N GLY A 127 -24.00 -15.43 -3.46
CA GLY A 127 -24.42 -14.14 -4.05
C GLY A 127 -23.67 -12.92 -3.52
N ALA A 128 -22.38 -13.06 -3.25
CA ALA A 128 -21.52 -11.94 -2.89
C ALA A 128 -21.52 -10.87 -3.99
N THR A 129 -21.78 -9.63 -3.63
CA THR A 129 -21.81 -8.46 -4.53
C THR A 129 -20.85 -7.38 -4.04
N THR A 130 -20.56 -6.40 -4.87
CA THR A 130 -19.79 -5.22 -4.48
C THR A 130 -20.43 -4.53 -3.27
N GLU A 131 -21.76 -4.40 -3.26
CA GLU A 131 -22.51 -3.80 -2.17
C GLU A 131 -22.38 -4.59 -0.86
N SER A 132 -22.29 -5.92 -0.95
CA SER A 132 -22.08 -6.74 0.26
C SER A 132 -20.68 -6.59 0.84
N SER A 133 -19.68 -6.38 -0.02
CA SER A 133 -18.31 -6.08 0.41
C SER A 133 -18.21 -4.68 1.02
N GLU A 134 -18.84 -3.70 0.42
CA GLU A 134 -18.92 -2.34 0.95
C GLU A 134 -19.60 -2.33 2.33
N ALA A 135 -20.76 -2.98 2.48
CA ALA A 135 -21.44 -3.09 3.77
C ALA A 135 -20.58 -3.77 4.85
N SER A 136 -19.78 -4.75 4.46
CA SER A 136 -18.84 -5.44 5.37
C SER A 136 -17.69 -4.54 5.76
N TRP A 137 -17.17 -3.75 4.82
CA TRP A 137 -16.12 -2.78 5.08
C TRP A 137 -16.58 -1.71 6.08
N TRP A 138 -17.78 -1.15 5.89
CA TRP A 138 -18.35 -0.16 6.84
C TRP A 138 -18.46 -0.73 8.24
N ARG A 139 -18.98 -1.94 8.41
CA ARG A 139 -19.03 -2.60 9.73
C ARG A 139 -17.64 -2.78 10.35
N SER A 140 -16.64 -3.09 9.53
CA SER A 140 -15.26 -3.22 10.01
C SER A 140 -14.68 -1.87 10.44
N MET A 141 -14.98 -0.78 9.71
CA MET A 141 -14.57 0.58 10.08
C MET A 141 -15.24 1.02 11.39
N GLU A 142 -16.54 0.76 11.59
CA GLU A 142 -17.22 1.05 12.86
C GLU A 142 -16.53 0.39 14.06
N GLU A 143 -15.95 -0.80 13.88
CA GLU A 143 -15.23 -1.50 14.95
C GLU A 143 -13.77 -1.03 15.13
N LEU A 144 -13.08 -0.64 14.05
CA LEU A 144 -11.64 -0.41 14.04
C LEU A 144 -11.27 1.07 14.19
N VAL A 145 -12.04 1.99 13.61
CA VAL A 145 -11.71 3.43 13.64
C VAL A 145 -11.57 3.95 15.08
N PRO A 146 -12.46 3.62 16.02
CA PRO A 146 -12.28 4.05 17.41
C PRO A 146 -11.00 3.53 18.07
N ILE A 147 -10.45 2.42 17.56
CA ILE A 147 -9.18 1.87 18.06
C ILE A 147 -8.02 2.66 17.47
N PHE A 148 -8.02 2.92 16.17
CA PHE A 148 -7.00 3.76 15.52
C PHE A 148 -6.93 5.14 16.17
N GLU A 149 -8.07 5.78 16.41
CA GLU A 149 -8.15 7.08 17.10
C GLU A 149 -7.59 7.04 18.52
N ARG A 150 -7.97 6.03 19.30
CA ARG A 150 -7.51 5.86 20.68
C ARG A 150 -6.00 5.65 20.77
N GLU A 151 -5.44 4.85 19.85
CA GLU A 151 -4.01 4.53 19.82
C GLU A 151 -3.19 5.61 19.08
N GLY A 152 -3.83 6.61 18.49
CA GLY A 152 -3.17 7.66 17.73
C GLY A 152 -2.52 7.17 16.43
N ILE A 153 -3.05 6.08 15.85
CA ILE A 153 -2.53 5.51 14.61
C ILE A 153 -3.31 6.06 13.43
N GLN A 154 -2.60 6.57 12.43
CA GLN A 154 -3.15 6.94 11.14
C GLN A 154 -3.30 5.70 10.26
N LEU A 155 -4.50 5.48 9.73
CA LEU A 155 -4.80 4.45 8.75
C LEU A 155 -4.89 5.08 7.36
N ASN A 156 -4.01 4.70 6.45
CA ASN A 156 -4.08 5.12 5.05
C ASN A 156 -4.63 3.98 4.20
N ILE A 157 -5.57 4.29 3.32
CA ILE A 157 -6.26 3.31 2.49
C ILE A 157 -6.05 3.67 1.03
N GLU A 158 -5.68 2.66 0.23
CA GLU A 158 -5.58 2.75 -1.22
C GLU A 158 -6.63 1.90 -1.93
N PRO A 159 -7.13 2.31 -3.09
CA PRO A 159 -7.84 1.42 -4.01
C PRO A 159 -6.82 0.55 -4.74
N HIS A 160 -7.15 -0.71 -4.91
CA HIS A 160 -6.30 -1.67 -5.62
C HIS A 160 -7.09 -2.33 -6.76
N PRO A 161 -6.47 -2.66 -7.91
CA PRO A 161 -7.11 -3.49 -8.92
C PRO A 161 -7.63 -4.80 -8.32
N ASP A 162 -8.89 -5.13 -8.58
CA ASP A 162 -9.66 -6.25 -8.02
C ASP A 162 -10.29 -6.01 -6.63
N ASP A 163 -10.15 -4.83 -6.05
CA ASP A 163 -10.91 -4.43 -4.87
C ASP A 163 -12.39 -4.20 -5.21
N PHE A 164 -13.24 -4.15 -4.21
CA PHE A 164 -14.65 -3.79 -4.42
C PHE A 164 -14.81 -2.31 -4.85
N VAL A 165 -13.82 -1.48 -4.58
CA VAL A 165 -13.62 -0.14 -5.15
C VAL A 165 -12.18 -0.07 -5.68
N GLU A 166 -12.05 0.07 -7.01
CA GLU A 166 -10.76 0.06 -7.69
C GLU A 166 -10.26 1.45 -8.08
N THR A 167 -11.13 2.47 -8.06
CA THR A 167 -10.83 3.80 -8.59
C THR A 167 -10.77 4.86 -7.51
N LEU A 168 -10.02 5.94 -7.78
CA LEU A 168 -9.68 6.96 -6.79
C LEU A 168 -10.91 7.67 -6.20
N HIS A 169 -11.81 8.21 -7.04
CA HIS A 169 -12.88 9.09 -6.52
C HIS A 169 -13.83 8.38 -5.56
N PRO A 170 -14.37 7.19 -5.85
CA PRO A 170 -15.18 6.45 -4.88
C PRO A 170 -14.40 6.11 -3.59
N ALA A 171 -13.11 5.77 -3.70
CA ALA A 171 -12.29 5.49 -2.53
C ALA A 171 -12.11 6.74 -1.64
N VAL A 172 -11.83 7.89 -2.25
CA VAL A 172 -11.73 9.18 -1.53
C VAL A 172 -13.04 9.56 -0.87
N ASP A 173 -14.18 9.35 -1.54
CA ASP A 173 -15.50 9.62 -0.98
C ASP A 173 -15.81 8.73 0.23
N MET A 174 -15.42 7.46 0.17
CA MET A 174 -15.54 6.55 1.33
C MET A 174 -14.68 7.02 2.51
N ILE A 175 -13.43 7.39 2.27
CA ILE A 175 -12.52 7.90 3.31
C ILE A 175 -13.09 9.17 3.95
N ARG A 176 -13.58 10.10 3.15
CA ARG A 176 -14.24 11.31 3.67
C ARG A 176 -15.50 10.99 4.48
N THR A 177 -16.25 9.95 4.06
CA THR A 177 -17.48 9.53 4.75
C THR A 177 -17.19 8.88 6.10
N VAL A 178 -16.03 8.24 6.29
CA VAL A 178 -15.59 7.76 7.61
C VAL A 178 -15.52 8.90 8.62
N ASN A 179 -15.20 10.11 8.16
CA ASN A 179 -15.17 11.34 8.96
C ASN A 179 -14.28 11.21 10.21
N SER A 180 -13.09 10.64 10.04
CA SER A 180 -12.06 10.53 11.07
C SER A 180 -10.76 11.16 10.58
N ASP A 181 -10.11 11.96 11.44
CA ASP A 181 -8.80 12.54 11.12
C ASP A 181 -7.70 11.48 11.05
N ASN A 182 -7.93 10.30 11.60
CA ASN A 182 -6.99 9.17 11.56
C ASN A 182 -7.13 8.31 10.30
N VAL A 183 -8.14 8.54 9.46
CA VAL A 183 -8.30 7.78 8.20
C VAL A 183 -7.98 8.67 7.02
N LYS A 184 -6.97 8.31 6.26
CA LYS A 184 -6.41 9.09 5.16
C LYS A 184 -6.31 8.26 3.88
N PHE A 185 -5.95 8.93 2.80
CA PHE A 185 -5.78 8.31 1.50
C PHE A 185 -4.28 8.02 1.24
N LEU A 186 -4.02 6.86 0.67
CA LEU A 186 -2.76 6.48 0.08
C LEU A 186 -2.91 6.48 -1.45
N TYR A 187 -2.12 7.28 -2.13
CA TYR A 187 -2.07 7.28 -3.60
C TYR A 187 -0.99 6.32 -4.07
N CYS A 188 -1.38 5.29 -4.82
CA CYS A 188 -0.45 4.38 -5.49
C CYS A 188 -0.51 4.62 -7.00
N ALA A 189 0.58 5.08 -7.60
CA ALA A 189 0.60 5.35 -9.05
C ALA A 189 0.29 4.09 -9.87
N PRO A 190 0.87 2.91 -9.59
CA PRO A 190 0.50 1.67 -10.25
C PRO A 190 -0.99 1.32 -10.22
N HIS A 191 -1.68 1.67 -9.15
CA HIS A 191 -3.09 1.31 -8.99
C HIS A 191 -4.04 2.30 -9.68
N THR A 192 -3.71 3.59 -9.67
CA THR A 192 -4.58 4.64 -10.20
C THR A 192 -4.27 4.99 -11.65
N PHE A 193 -3.03 5.28 -12.00
CA PHE A 193 -2.61 5.58 -13.38
C PHE A 193 -2.88 4.41 -14.34
N HIS A 194 -2.83 3.19 -13.84
CA HIS A 194 -3.19 1.97 -14.56
C HIS A 194 -4.57 2.03 -15.24
N PHE A 195 -5.53 2.76 -14.69
CA PHE A 195 -6.87 2.93 -15.26
C PHE A 195 -6.97 4.04 -16.31
N GLY A 196 -5.91 4.81 -16.53
CA GLY A 196 -5.84 5.80 -17.60
C GLY A 196 -6.50 7.13 -17.29
N ASP A 197 -6.58 7.50 -16.04
CA ASP A 197 -7.15 8.76 -15.59
C ASP A 197 -6.09 9.88 -15.58
N ASP A 198 -6.53 11.13 -15.43
CA ASP A 198 -5.66 12.31 -15.32
C ASP A 198 -4.97 12.31 -13.94
N MET A 199 -3.69 11.98 -13.92
CA MET A 199 -2.91 11.86 -12.68
C MET A 199 -2.81 13.20 -11.93
N GLU A 200 -2.62 14.32 -12.62
CA GLU A 200 -2.54 15.63 -11.97
C GLU A 200 -3.87 15.95 -11.26
N GLN A 201 -4.98 15.77 -11.97
CA GLN A 201 -6.30 16.04 -11.41
C GLN A 201 -6.58 15.09 -10.23
N MET A 202 -6.25 13.81 -10.36
CA MET A 202 -6.45 12.83 -9.27
C MET A 202 -5.69 13.21 -7.99
N ILE A 203 -4.42 13.64 -8.10
CA ILE A 203 -3.64 14.08 -6.94
C ILE A 203 -4.28 15.32 -6.30
N ARG A 204 -4.73 16.29 -7.10
CA ARG A 204 -5.40 17.48 -6.59
C ARG A 204 -6.73 17.15 -5.90
N ASP A 205 -7.48 16.20 -6.42
CA ASP A 205 -8.79 15.80 -5.87
C ASP A 205 -8.65 15.07 -4.52
N CYS A 206 -7.61 14.23 -4.37
CA CYS A 206 -7.36 13.53 -3.11
C CYS A 206 -6.54 14.34 -2.09
N ALA A 207 -5.90 15.45 -2.49
CA ALA A 207 -4.99 16.23 -1.67
C ALA A 207 -5.48 16.53 -0.24
N PRO A 208 -6.78 16.87 0.01
CA PRO A 208 -7.25 17.15 1.38
C PRO A 208 -7.17 15.96 2.35
N VAL A 209 -7.07 14.74 1.83
CA VAL A 209 -6.99 13.50 2.62
C VAL A 209 -5.74 12.67 2.33
N LEU A 210 -4.88 13.13 1.42
CA LEU A 210 -3.66 12.44 1.00
C LEU A 210 -2.59 12.53 2.09
N ALA A 211 -2.09 11.38 2.54
CA ALA A 211 -1.06 11.31 3.56
C ALA A 211 0.13 10.41 3.22
N HIS A 212 -0.02 9.54 2.21
CA HIS A 212 1.01 8.60 1.81
C HIS A 212 0.98 8.41 0.29
N VAL A 213 2.13 8.19 -0.32
CA VAL A 213 2.22 7.82 -1.74
C VAL A 213 3.14 6.63 -1.95
N HIS A 214 2.71 5.69 -2.77
CA HIS A 214 3.56 4.63 -3.30
C HIS A 214 4.15 5.07 -4.64
N VAL A 215 5.46 5.02 -4.73
CA VAL A 215 6.23 5.44 -5.89
C VAL A 215 6.77 4.20 -6.61
N ALA A 216 6.13 3.86 -7.69
CA ALA A 216 6.59 2.86 -8.64
C ALA A 216 5.97 3.18 -10.01
N ASP A 217 6.65 2.82 -11.09
CA ASP A 217 6.17 3.09 -12.45
C ASP A 217 5.24 1.99 -12.95
N THR A 218 4.39 2.33 -13.90
CA THR A 218 3.44 1.41 -14.51
C THR A 218 3.06 1.88 -15.91
N PHE A 219 2.30 1.03 -16.63
CA PHE A 219 1.73 1.37 -17.92
C PHE A 219 0.25 1.75 -17.79
N ASN A 220 -0.17 2.71 -18.59
CA ASN A 220 -1.58 3.05 -18.75
C ASN A 220 -2.26 2.04 -19.68
N HIS A 221 -3.02 1.13 -19.11
CA HIS A 221 -3.69 0.07 -19.86
C HIS A 221 -4.78 0.57 -20.82
N LYS A 222 -5.44 1.68 -20.53
CA LYS A 222 -6.43 2.27 -21.44
C LYS A 222 -5.78 2.93 -22.65
N ALA A 223 -4.61 3.57 -22.47
CA ALA A 223 -3.89 4.26 -23.51
C ALA A 223 -2.94 3.36 -24.29
N SER A 224 -2.52 2.23 -23.73
CA SER A 224 -1.52 1.38 -24.37
C SER A 224 -2.14 0.48 -25.44
N SER A 225 -1.51 0.48 -26.62
CA SER A 225 -1.90 -0.36 -27.76
C SER A 225 -1.27 -1.74 -27.70
N GLY A 226 -1.48 -2.50 -26.66
CA GLY A 226 -0.94 -3.86 -26.57
C GLY A 226 -0.36 -4.22 -25.21
N LEU A 227 0.08 -5.43 -25.13
CA LEU A 227 0.66 -5.96 -23.91
C LEU A 227 2.06 -5.39 -23.69
N ARG A 228 2.26 -4.79 -22.56
CA ARG A 228 3.53 -4.23 -22.12
C ARG A 228 4.35 -5.19 -21.26
N TYR A 229 3.82 -6.40 -21.07
CA TYR A 229 4.39 -7.37 -20.16
C TYR A 229 4.93 -8.61 -20.84
N ILE A 230 6.07 -9.07 -20.37
CA ILE A 230 6.61 -10.37 -20.73
C ILE A 230 5.68 -11.51 -20.28
N ILE A 231 4.96 -11.30 -19.19
CA ILE A 231 4.13 -12.34 -18.56
C ILE A 231 2.71 -12.42 -19.10
N ASN A 232 2.25 -11.41 -19.85
CA ASN A 232 0.94 -11.46 -20.48
C ASN A 232 1.08 -11.94 -21.92
N PRO A 233 0.63 -13.16 -22.26
CA PRO A 233 0.70 -13.65 -23.63
C PRO A 233 -0.17 -12.81 -24.57
N PRO A 234 0.18 -12.76 -25.87
CA PRO A 234 -0.63 -12.05 -26.87
C PRO A 234 -2.09 -12.47 -26.81
N GLY A 235 -3.01 -11.50 -26.85
CA GLY A 235 -4.45 -11.75 -26.77
C GLY A 235 -5.01 -11.96 -25.36
N SER A 236 -4.17 -11.85 -24.30
CA SER A 236 -4.67 -11.83 -22.93
C SER A 236 -5.50 -10.58 -22.67
N THR A 237 -6.65 -10.75 -22.02
CA THR A 237 -7.49 -9.66 -21.53
C THR A 237 -7.28 -9.38 -20.04
N ALA A 238 -6.32 -10.05 -19.41
CA ALA A 238 -6.01 -9.85 -18.00
C ALA A 238 -5.51 -8.44 -17.75
N ARG A 239 -6.07 -7.78 -16.75
CA ARG A 239 -5.53 -6.52 -16.25
C ARG A 239 -4.34 -6.87 -15.37
N VAL A 240 -3.19 -6.29 -15.69
CA VAL A 240 -1.97 -6.47 -14.89
C VAL A 240 -1.40 -5.09 -14.63
N HIS A 241 -1.36 -4.72 -13.39
CA HIS A 241 -0.60 -3.57 -12.94
C HIS A 241 0.84 -3.99 -12.61
N GLN A 242 1.79 -3.09 -12.79
CA GLN A 242 3.19 -3.34 -12.47
C GLN A 242 3.71 -2.29 -11.50
N HIS A 243 4.70 -2.71 -10.73
CA HIS A 243 5.50 -1.84 -9.88
C HIS A 243 6.94 -1.85 -10.38
N LEU A 244 7.23 -0.94 -11.31
CA LEU A 244 8.53 -0.80 -11.99
C LEU A 244 9.36 0.33 -11.38
N ASN A 245 10.64 0.41 -11.75
CA ASN A 245 11.43 1.58 -11.42
C ASN A 245 10.92 2.83 -12.17
N ILE A 246 11.11 3.99 -11.58
CA ILE A 246 10.88 5.29 -12.23
C ILE A 246 11.52 5.30 -13.62
N GLY A 247 10.73 5.65 -14.66
CA GLY A 247 11.17 5.74 -16.05
C GLY A 247 11.11 4.43 -16.83
N GLU A 248 10.67 3.34 -16.23
CA GLU A 248 10.46 2.06 -16.96
C GLU A 248 9.01 1.88 -17.44
N GLY A 249 8.08 2.74 -17.01
CA GLY A 249 6.68 2.79 -17.44
C GLY A 249 6.32 4.04 -18.21
N GLU A 250 5.11 4.54 -18.00
CA GLU A 250 4.53 5.68 -18.74
C GLU A 250 4.13 6.84 -17.80
N VAL A 251 4.41 6.75 -16.49
CA VAL A 251 4.07 7.82 -15.54
C VAL A 251 4.96 9.04 -15.78
N ASP A 252 4.35 10.22 -15.94
CA ASP A 252 5.08 11.50 -15.95
C ASP A 252 5.52 11.88 -14.53
N TRP A 253 6.69 11.43 -14.15
CA TRP A 253 7.25 11.65 -12.80
C TRP A 253 7.55 13.10 -12.51
N ASP A 254 7.87 13.90 -13.51
CA ASP A 254 8.09 15.33 -13.30
C ASP A 254 6.79 16.03 -12.93
N LEU A 255 5.72 15.72 -13.65
CA LEU A 255 4.37 16.20 -13.33
C LEU A 255 3.89 15.66 -11.97
N PHE A 256 4.12 14.36 -11.69
CA PHE A 256 3.73 13.72 -10.42
C PHE A 256 4.30 14.45 -9.20
N PHE A 257 5.62 14.58 -9.14
CA PHE A 257 6.29 15.21 -7.98
C PHE A 257 6.01 16.70 -7.90
N LYS A 258 5.94 17.39 -9.05
CA LYS A 258 5.54 18.78 -9.09
C LYS A 258 4.14 18.99 -8.52
N THR A 259 3.18 18.15 -8.91
CA THR A 259 1.80 18.26 -8.42
C THR A 259 1.71 17.98 -6.92
N LEU A 260 2.44 16.98 -6.41
CA LEU A 260 2.52 16.72 -4.97
C LEU A 260 3.06 17.94 -4.20
N ALA A 261 4.12 18.58 -4.73
CA ALA A 261 4.65 19.79 -4.11
C ALA A 261 3.66 20.96 -4.19
N ASP A 262 3.00 21.15 -5.34
CA ASP A 262 2.01 22.21 -5.55
C ASP A 262 0.82 22.10 -4.57
N VAL A 263 0.42 20.89 -4.21
CA VAL A 263 -0.66 20.65 -3.21
C VAL A 263 -0.16 20.66 -1.78
N GLY A 264 1.14 20.86 -1.55
CA GLY A 264 1.74 20.93 -0.21
C GLY A 264 1.87 19.57 0.48
N PHE A 265 2.00 18.48 -0.27
CA PHE A 265 2.20 17.15 0.31
C PHE A 265 3.48 17.11 1.15
N ASP A 266 3.39 16.64 2.39
CA ASP A 266 4.51 16.52 3.34
C ASP A 266 4.58 15.13 4.03
N GLY A 267 3.81 14.16 3.49
CA GLY A 267 3.67 12.82 4.02
C GLY A 267 4.84 11.86 3.73
N ILE A 268 4.52 10.60 3.61
CA ILE A 268 5.47 9.50 3.37
C ILE A 268 5.46 9.14 1.88
N MET A 269 6.65 8.94 1.31
CA MET A 269 6.85 8.40 -0.04
C MET A 269 7.54 7.05 0.09
N THR A 270 6.88 5.98 -0.33
CA THR A 270 7.46 4.63 -0.30
C THR A 270 7.88 4.18 -1.70
N ALA A 271 9.14 3.82 -1.87
CA ALA A 271 9.61 3.10 -3.06
C ALA A 271 9.02 1.68 -3.03
N CYS A 272 8.02 1.42 -3.87
CA CYS A 272 7.18 0.23 -3.84
C CYS A 272 7.34 -0.57 -5.15
N VAL A 273 8.57 -1.07 -5.43
CA VAL A 273 8.90 -1.82 -6.64
C VAL A 273 8.88 -3.32 -6.38
N PHE A 274 8.26 -4.07 -7.29
CA PHE A 274 8.11 -5.53 -7.15
C PHE A 274 8.70 -6.32 -8.32
N ALA A 275 9.14 -5.65 -9.37
CA ALA A 275 9.45 -6.27 -10.65
C ALA A 275 10.86 -6.87 -10.74
N TRP A 276 11.78 -6.52 -9.85
CA TRP A 276 13.21 -6.76 -10.07
C TRP A 276 13.88 -7.49 -8.91
N GLU A 277 13.34 -8.63 -8.49
CA GLU A 277 13.91 -9.41 -7.37
C GLU A 277 15.36 -9.84 -7.62
N GLU A 278 15.74 -10.14 -8.87
CA GLU A 278 17.11 -10.57 -9.24
C GLU A 278 18.14 -9.42 -9.16
N LYS A 279 17.69 -8.17 -9.08
CA LYS A 279 18.54 -6.97 -8.91
C LYS A 279 17.94 -5.99 -7.90
N ALA A 280 17.36 -6.56 -6.83
CA ALA A 280 16.58 -5.80 -5.85
C ALA A 280 17.37 -4.66 -5.20
N GLU A 281 18.65 -4.86 -4.86
CA GLU A 281 19.46 -3.81 -4.26
C GLU A 281 19.74 -2.65 -5.22
N ASP A 282 20.07 -2.95 -6.48
CA ASP A 282 20.32 -1.92 -7.50
C ASP A 282 19.05 -1.11 -7.76
N SER A 283 17.91 -1.78 -7.89
CA SER A 283 16.59 -1.16 -8.04
C SER A 283 16.25 -0.27 -6.86
N SER A 284 16.36 -0.78 -5.64
CA SER A 284 16.04 -0.03 -4.42
C SER A 284 16.94 1.21 -4.26
N ARG A 285 18.24 1.09 -4.54
CA ARG A 285 19.19 2.21 -4.50
C ARG A 285 18.89 3.26 -5.58
N PHE A 286 18.55 2.81 -6.78
CA PHE A 286 18.11 3.68 -7.86
C PHE A 286 16.86 4.47 -7.47
N MET A 287 15.83 3.79 -6.98
CA MET A 287 14.58 4.43 -6.56
C MET A 287 14.79 5.45 -5.43
N ARG A 288 15.63 5.11 -4.43
CA ARG A 288 15.98 6.04 -3.35
C ARG A 288 16.56 7.35 -3.90
N ASN A 289 17.50 7.23 -4.83
CA ASN A 289 18.18 8.38 -5.42
C ASN A 289 17.25 9.21 -6.31
N GLU A 290 16.40 8.56 -7.11
CA GLU A 290 15.46 9.26 -8.00
C GLU A 290 14.39 10.01 -7.19
N ILE A 291 13.80 9.38 -6.17
CA ILE A 291 12.83 10.05 -5.30
C ILE A 291 13.49 11.26 -4.63
N GLN A 292 14.71 11.10 -4.09
CA GLN A 292 15.44 12.22 -3.47
C GLN A 292 15.71 13.35 -4.46
N ARG A 293 16.11 13.02 -5.69
CA ARG A 293 16.35 14.01 -6.76
C ARG A 293 15.09 14.86 -7.03
N TYR A 294 13.92 14.24 -7.06
CA TYR A 294 12.66 14.96 -7.25
C TYR A 294 12.27 15.77 -5.99
N VAL A 295 12.50 15.24 -4.80
CA VAL A 295 12.29 15.98 -3.55
C VAL A 295 13.17 17.24 -3.53
N ASP A 296 14.47 17.12 -3.83
CA ASP A 296 15.40 18.26 -3.88
C ASP A 296 15.01 19.29 -4.96
N LYS A 297 14.34 18.84 -6.03
CA LYS A 297 13.87 19.72 -7.11
C LYS A 297 12.65 20.54 -6.71
N TYR A 298 11.69 19.94 -6.04
CA TYR A 298 10.36 20.54 -5.86
C TYR A 298 10.05 21.01 -4.43
N TRP A 299 10.63 20.43 -3.39
CA TRP A 299 10.47 20.87 -2.00
C TRP A 299 11.68 21.69 -1.56
N LYS A 300 11.60 23.01 -1.80
CA LYS A 300 12.66 23.98 -1.44
C LYS A 300 12.33 24.74 -0.18
#